data_eeb30f7bc71f459d44b7195302320c1c
#
_entry.id   eeb30f7bc71f459d44b7195302320c1c
#
_cell.length_a   1.000
_cell.length_b   1.000
_cell.length_c   1.000
_cell.angle_alpha   90.00
_cell.angle_beta   90.00
_cell.angle_gamma   90.00
#
_symmetry.space_group_name_H-M   'P 1'
#
loop_
_entity.id
_entity.type
_entity.pdbx_description
1 polymer ?
#
loop_
_entity_poly.entity_id
_entity_poly.type
_entity_poly.pdbx_seq_one_letter_code
_entity_poly.pdbx_strand_id
1 'polypeptide(L)'
;MADVKKMATREGYGRGLVALGAAHEDVVVLDADLAGSTKTGMFAKAYPDRHFNCGIAEADMMCVAAGFAANGFVPFASSFAMFAAGRAFEQIRNSIGYPHLNVKIGATHGGLSVGEDGASHQCCEDFALMRSIPGMVVICPADGVEAEAATKAAYEYQGPVYLRMGRLAIPMFHEDGFEFKIGKGEILREGTDIAIIANGLMTYEAIKAGEALEAMGIHARIVNMSTIKPLDEELVLKCAKECGKIITCEEHSIIGGLGEAVCSYLAETYPIPVKRIGVNDKFGCSGTAAEVLKAYGLSAEHIVEVTKEFLSR
;
A
#
# COMPACT_ATOMS: atom_id res chain seq x y z
N MET A 1 -26.89 11.65 3.54
CA MET A 1 -25.45 11.52 3.21
C MET A 1 -25.39 11.17 1.73
N ALA A 2 -24.66 11.92 0.93
CA ALA A 2 -24.44 11.56 -0.47
C ALA A 2 -23.82 10.16 -0.51
N ASP A 3 -24.23 9.35 -1.50
CA ASP A 3 -23.74 7.99 -1.69
C ASP A 3 -22.24 8.09 -2.06
N VAL A 4 -21.34 7.89 -1.08
CA VAL A 4 -19.91 8.01 -1.31
C VAL A 4 -19.48 6.86 -2.20
N LYS A 5 -19.04 7.18 -3.40
CA LYS A 5 -18.57 6.20 -4.38
C LYS A 5 -17.40 5.41 -3.82
N LYS A 6 -17.46 4.08 -3.88
CA LYS A 6 -16.43 3.17 -3.35
C LYS A 6 -15.76 2.39 -4.47
N MET A 7 -14.47 2.17 -4.35
CA MET A 7 -13.69 1.32 -5.26
C MET A 7 -12.60 0.59 -4.48
N ALA A 8 -12.35 -0.68 -4.82
CA ALA A 8 -11.19 -1.39 -4.30
C ALA A 8 -9.91 -0.91 -5.01
N THR A 9 -8.80 -0.76 -4.28
CA THR A 9 -7.53 -0.33 -4.88
C THR A 9 -7.05 -1.28 -5.97
N ARG A 10 -7.30 -2.60 -5.84
CA ARG A 10 -7.05 -3.58 -6.91
C ARG A 10 -7.86 -3.31 -8.20
N GLU A 11 -9.03 -2.68 -8.11
CA GLU A 11 -9.82 -2.31 -9.29
C GLU A 11 -9.19 -1.11 -9.99
N GLY A 12 -8.73 -0.10 -9.24
CA GLY A 12 -7.93 1.01 -9.77
C GLY A 12 -6.67 0.52 -10.47
N TYR A 13 -5.96 -0.46 -9.86
CA TYR A 13 -4.84 -1.13 -10.49
C TYR A 13 -5.21 -1.77 -11.84
N GLY A 14 -6.29 -2.55 -11.91
CA GLY A 14 -6.76 -3.15 -13.15
C GLY A 14 -7.10 -2.13 -14.24
N ARG A 15 -7.70 -0.99 -13.88
CA ARG A 15 -7.94 0.14 -14.80
C ARG A 15 -6.64 0.76 -15.30
N GLY A 16 -5.68 0.98 -14.39
CA GLY A 16 -4.35 1.48 -14.73
C GLY A 16 -3.62 0.58 -15.73
N LEU A 17 -3.68 -0.75 -15.52
CA LEU A 17 -3.11 -1.73 -16.46
C LEU A 17 -3.73 -1.62 -17.86
N VAL A 18 -5.07 -1.53 -17.95
CA VAL A 18 -5.76 -1.39 -19.25
C VAL A 18 -5.36 -0.10 -19.94
N ALA A 19 -5.27 1.01 -19.21
CA ALA A 19 -4.85 2.29 -19.75
C ALA A 19 -3.39 2.25 -20.26
N LEU A 20 -2.48 1.63 -19.50
CA LEU A 20 -1.09 1.42 -19.92
C LEU A 20 -1.00 0.53 -21.15
N GLY A 21 -1.77 -0.56 -21.20
CA GLY A 21 -1.81 -1.44 -22.36
C GLY A 21 -2.27 -0.76 -23.65
N ALA A 22 -3.14 0.25 -23.54
CA ALA A 22 -3.56 1.07 -24.67
C ALA A 22 -2.46 2.03 -25.17
N ALA A 23 -1.63 2.53 -24.27
CA ALA A 23 -0.61 3.53 -24.58
C ALA A 23 0.76 2.94 -24.92
N HIS A 24 1.06 1.73 -24.43
CA HIS A 24 2.40 1.14 -24.43
C HIS A 24 2.38 -0.33 -24.85
N GLU A 25 3.11 -0.68 -25.91
CA GLU A 25 3.18 -2.05 -26.44
C GLU A 25 4.13 -2.95 -25.64
N ASP A 26 5.07 -2.37 -24.89
CA ASP A 26 6.05 -3.06 -24.07
C ASP A 26 5.46 -3.54 -22.72
N VAL A 27 4.24 -3.11 -22.36
CA VAL A 27 3.55 -3.58 -21.16
C VAL A 27 3.03 -4.99 -21.37
N VAL A 28 3.48 -5.91 -20.52
CA VAL A 28 2.97 -7.28 -20.38
C VAL A 28 2.49 -7.55 -18.97
N VAL A 29 1.47 -8.38 -18.82
CA VAL A 29 0.88 -8.70 -17.50
C VAL A 29 0.94 -10.19 -17.26
N LEU A 30 1.44 -10.57 -16.09
CA LEU A 30 1.53 -11.95 -15.65
C LEU A 30 0.64 -12.16 -14.41
N ASP A 31 0.10 -13.35 -14.30
CA ASP A 31 -0.78 -13.75 -13.18
C ASP A 31 -0.50 -15.21 -12.77
N ALA A 32 -0.72 -15.50 -11.49
CA ALA A 32 -0.58 -16.86 -10.94
C ALA A 32 -1.96 -17.49 -10.68
N ASP A 33 -2.77 -17.62 -11.71
CA ASP A 33 -4.13 -18.20 -11.68
C ASP A 33 -5.15 -17.44 -10.81
N LEU A 34 -4.93 -16.13 -10.64
CA LEU A 34 -5.75 -15.26 -9.80
C LEU A 34 -6.29 -14.02 -10.55
N ALA A 35 -6.31 -14.04 -11.90
CA ALA A 35 -6.64 -12.89 -12.74
C ALA A 35 -7.98 -12.21 -12.39
N GLY A 36 -9.00 -12.96 -12.01
CA GLY A 36 -10.28 -12.42 -11.56
C GLY A 36 -10.18 -11.65 -10.23
N SER A 37 -9.34 -12.12 -9.32
CA SER A 37 -9.13 -11.54 -7.99
C SER A 37 -8.18 -10.35 -8.01
N THR A 38 -7.07 -10.44 -8.74
CA THR A 38 -6.06 -9.38 -8.88
C THR A 38 -6.52 -8.24 -9.80
N LYS A 39 -7.58 -8.48 -10.59
CA LYS A 39 -8.08 -7.59 -11.65
C LYS A 39 -7.20 -7.51 -12.90
N THR A 40 -6.15 -8.32 -13.01
CA THR A 40 -5.39 -8.50 -14.25
C THR A 40 -6.25 -9.07 -15.38
N GLY A 41 -7.35 -9.76 -15.06
CA GLY A 41 -8.35 -10.21 -16.02
C GLY A 41 -8.98 -9.09 -16.86
N MET A 42 -8.96 -7.83 -16.40
CA MET A 42 -9.36 -6.67 -17.19
C MET A 42 -8.39 -6.45 -18.34
N PHE A 43 -7.08 -6.55 -18.07
CA PHE A 43 -6.03 -6.47 -19.09
C PHE A 43 -6.07 -7.69 -20.01
N ALA A 44 -6.22 -8.89 -19.48
CA ALA A 44 -6.33 -10.12 -20.28
C ALA A 44 -7.46 -10.06 -21.31
N LYS A 45 -8.60 -9.46 -20.94
CA LYS A 45 -9.73 -9.27 -21.85
C LYS A 45 -9.43 -8.25 -22.96
N ALA A 46 -8.70 -7.20 -22.66
CA ALA A 46 -8.39 -6.13 -23.63
C ALA A 46 -7.18 -6.47 -24.50
N TYR A 47 -6.19 -7.18 -23.95
CA TYR A 47 -4.90 -7.47 -24.60
C TYR A 47 -4.48 -8.92 -24.35
N PRO A 48 -5.22 -9.94 -24.89
CA PRO A 48 -4.99 -11.35 -24.57
C PRO A 48 -3.58 -11.85 -24.96
N ASP A 49 -2.98 -11.30 -26.02
CA ASP A 49 -1.66 -11.69 -26.50
C ASP A 49 -0.50 -11.15 -25.64
N ARG A 50 -0.80 -10.29 -24.67
CA ARG A 50 0.16 -9.69 -23.73
C ARG A 50 -0.12 -10.06 -22.26
N HIS A 51 -1.04 -11.00 -22.04
CA HIS A 51 -1.34 -11.54 -20.73
C HIS A 51 -0.94 -13.01 -20.62
N PHE A 52 -0.19 -13.36 -19.56
CA PHE A 52 0.36 -14.69 -19.35
C PHE A 52 -0.06 -15.25 -17.99
N ASN A 53 -0.84 -16.34 -18.00
CA ASN A 53 -1.14 -17.07 -16.77
C ASN A 53 -0.06 -18.14 -16.55
N CYS A 54 0.73 -17.97 -15.49
CA CYS A 54 1.81 -18.89 -15.11
C CYS A 54 1.33 -20.08 -14.25
N GLY A 55 0.00 -20.19 -14.00
CA GLY A 55 -0.52 -21.16 -13.06
C GLY A 55 -0.20 -20.78 -11.61
N ILE A 56 -0.46 -21.71 -10.67
CA ILE A 56 -0.18 -21.50 -9.24
C ILE A 56 1.33 -21.72 -8.98
N ALA A 57 2.15 -20.81 -9.51
CA ALA A 57 3.61 -20.89 -9.51
C ALA A 57 4.24 -19.51 -9.40
N GLU A 58 4.06 -18.83 -8.27
CA GLU A 58 4.45 -17.44 -8.08
C GLU A 58 5.97 -17.21 -8.20
N ALA A 59 6.77 -18.17 -7.74
CA ALA A 59 8.23 -18.12 -7.87
C ALA A 59 8.67 -18.17 -9.35
N ASP A 60 8.05 -19.04 -10.14
CA ASP A 60 8.29 -19.12 -11.58
C ASP A 60 7.81 -17.85 -12.29
N MET A 61 6.61 -17.35 -11.97
CA MET A 61 6.07 -16.10 -12.51
C MET A 61 7.05 -14.93 -12.30
N MET A 62 7.68 -14.80 -11.14
CA MET A 62 8.65 -13.74 -10.89
C MET A 62 9.92 -13.91 -11.73
N CYS A 63 10.38 -15.15 -11.96
CA CYS A 63 11.51 -15.41 -12.87
C CYS A 63 11.14 -15.12 -14.33
N VAL A 64 9.93 -15.48 -14.78
CA VAL A 64 9.43 -15.14 -16.13
C VAL A 64 9.34 -13.62 -16.31
N ALA A 65 8.81 -12.91 -15.32
CA ALA A 65 8.76 -11.45 -15.33
C ALA A 65 10.17 -10.84 -15.42
N ALA A 66 11.15 -11.36 -14.67
CA ALA A 66 12.54 -10.93 -14.78
C ALA A 66 13.09 -11.16 -16.22
N GLY A 67 12.74 -12.29 -16.85
CA GLY A 67 13.09 -12.57 -18.23
C GLY A 67 12.50 -11.58 -19.23
N PHE A 68 11.22 -11.19 -19.08
CA PHE A 68 10.59 -10.12 -19.89
C PHE A 68 11.30 -8.78 -19.70
N ALA A 69 11.58 -8.40 -18.45
CA ALA A 69 12.25 -7.13 -18.17
C ALA A 69 13.68 -7.08 -18.75
N ALA A 70 14.42 -8.19 -18.71
CA ALA A 70 15.74 -8.30 -19.28
C ALA A 70 15.74 -8.17 -20.84
N ASN A 71 14.59 -8.39 -21.47
CA ASN A 71 14.38 -8.22 -22.91
C ASN A 71 13.68 -6.90 -23.29
N GLY A 72 13.60 -5.94 -22.36
CA GLY A 72 13.10 -4.59 -22.63
C GLY A 72 11.60 -4.38 -22.50
N PHE A 73 10.86 -5.38 -21.99
CA PHE A 73 9.45 -5.23 -21.63
C PHE A 73 9.29 -4.65 -20.23
N VAL A 74 8.10 -4.16 -19.92
CA VAL A 74 7.69 -3.71 -18.59
C VAL A 74 6.62 -4.67 -18.05
N PRO A 75 7.03 -5.76 -17.40
CA PRO A 75 6.09 -6.74 -16.85
C PRO A 75 5.45 -6.27 -15.55
N PHE A 76 4.13 -6.47 -15.44
CA PHE A 76 3.36 -6.39 -14.22
C PHE A 76 3.00 -7.81 -13.76
N ALA A 77 3.70 -8.33 -12.75
CA ALA A 77 3.50 -9.68 -12.21
C ALA A 77 2.59 -9.61 -10.97
N SER A 78 1.44 -10.30 -11.01
CA SER A 78 0.37 -10.11 -10.04
C SER A 78 -0.05 -11.40 -9.35
N SER A 79 -0.15 -11.35 -8.02
CA SER A 79 -0.72 -12.39 -7.18
C SER A 79 -1.23 -11.76 -5.87
N PHE A 80 -1.67 -12.58 -4.89
CA PHE A 80 -1.92 -12.07 -3.55
C PHE A 80 -0.60 -11.70 -2.86
N ALA A 81 -0.64 -10.68 -1.99
CA ALA A 81 0.54 -10.17 -1.31
C ALA A 81 1.31 -11.27 -0.57
N MET A 82 0.60 -12.17 0.14
CA MET A 82 1.23 -13.29 0.85
C MET A 82 1.98 -14.24 -0.10
N PHE A 83 1.45 -14.46 -1.29
CA PHE A 83 2.07 -15.38 -2.23
C PHE A 83 3.17 -14.70 -3.06
N ALA A 84 3.01 -13.44 -3.42
CA ALA A 84 4.07 -12.67 -4.08
C ALA A 84 5.24 -12.42 -3.12
N ALA A 85 4.99 -11.71 -2.01
CA ALA A 85 6.06 -11.31 -1.08
C ALA A 85 6.59 -12.47 -0.23
N GLY A 86 5.73 -13.41 0.19
CA GLY A 86 6.16 -14.53 1.03
C GLY A 86 6.77 -15.69 0.23
N ARG A 87 5.99 -16.29 -0.68
CA ARG A 87 6.43 -17.49 -1.41
C ARG A 87 7.54 -17.22 -2.42
N ALA A 88 7.49 -16.08 -3.13
CA ALA A 88 8.44 -15.74 -4.19
C ALA A 88 9.50 -14.70 -3.74
N PHE A 89 9.71 -14.52 -2.43
CA PHE A 89 10.61 -13.50 -1.90
C PHE A 89 12.03 -13.62 -2.46
N GLU A 90 12.58 -14.84 -2.51
CA GLU A 90 13.94 -15.08 -3.00
C GLU A 90 14.06 -14.68 -4.48
N GLN A 91 13.10 -15.05 -5.33
CA GLN A 91 13.09 -14.71 -6.75
C GLN A 91 12.94 -13.21 -6.97
N ILE A 92 12.09 -12.55 -6.19
CA ILE A 92 11.98 -11.07 -6.21
C ILE A 92 13.31 -10.45 -5.82
N ARG A 93 13.94 -10.93 -4.75
CA ARG A 93 15.22 -10.39 -4.28
C ARG A 93 16.35 -10.60 -5.30
N ASN A 94 16.53 -11.82 -5.77
CA ASN A 94 17.72 -12.22 -6.55
C ASN A 94 17.53 -12.03 -8.07
N SER A 95 16.35 -12.33 -8.60
CA SER A 95 16.10 -12.25 -10.03
C SER A 95 15.61 -10.86 -10.48
N ILE A 96 15.02 -10.06 -9.58
CA ILE A 96 14.45 -8.74 -9.89
C ILE A 96 15.23 -7.62 -9.18
N GLY A 97 15.33 -7.68 -7.85
CA GLY A 97 15.93 -6.61 -7.04
C GLY A 97 17.44 -6.47 -7.25
N TYR A 98 18.20 -7.57 -7.17
CA TYR A 98 19.65 -7.55 -7.29
C TYR A 98 20.13 -7.01 -8.64
N PRO A 99 19.62 -7.44 -9.81
CA PRO A 99 19.95 -6.85 -11.11
C PRO A 99 19.18 -5.54 -11.39
N HIS A 100 18.34 -5.06 -10.48
CA HIS A 100 17.53 -3.84 -10.60
C HIS A 100 16.64 -3.81 -11.87
N LEU A 101 15.99 -4.94 -12.17
CA LEU A 101 15.14 -5.07 -13.35
C LEU A 101 13.83 -4.29 -13.22
N ASN A 102 13.33 -3.82 -14.34
CA ASN A 102 12.13 -3.00 -14.44
C ASN A 102 10.83 -3.82 -14.32
N VAL A 103 10.64 -4.53 -13.21
CA VAL A 103 9.48 -5.36 -12.92
C VAL A 103 8.55 -4.67 -11.94
N LYS A 104 7.24 -4.69 -12.21
CA LYS A 104 6.20 -4.17 -11.32
C LYS A 104 5.45 -5.34 -10.70
N ILE A 105 5.48 -5.43 -9.38
CA ILE A 105 4.84 -6.50 -8.61
C ILE A 105 3.49 -5.99 -8.12
N GLY A 106 2.41 -6.44 -8.72
CA GLY A 106 1.03 -6.09 -8.37
C GLY A 106 0.49 -7.03 -7.29
N ALA A 107 0.75 -6.72 -6.02
CA ALA A 107 0.39 -7.53 -4.88
C ALA A 107 -0.98 -7.12 -4.32
N THR A 108 -2.01 -7.92 -4.55
CA THR A 108 -3.36 -7.65 -4.04
C THR A 108 -3.63 -8.41 -2.74
N HIS A 109 -4.76 -8.11 -2.09
CA HIS A 109 -5.18 -8.81 -0.85
C HIS A 109 -4.14 -8.68 0.29
N GLY A 110 -3.44 -7.53 0.38
CA GLY A 110 -2.57 -7.27 1.51
C GLY A 110 -3.36 -6.92 2.78
N GLY A 111 -2.83 -7.30 3.94
CA GLY A 111 -3.39 -6.97 5.26
C GLY A 111 -4.52 -7.87 5.74
N LEU A 112 -5.18 -7.44 6.79
CA LEU A 112 -6.24 -8.18 7.50
C LEU A 112 -7.61 -8.08 6.80
N SER A 113 -7.85 -7.06 5.98
CA SER A 113 -9.12 -6.81 5.27
C SER A 113 -9.43 -7.85 4.19
N VAL A 114 -8.55 -8.82 3.97
CA VAL A 114 -8.84 -10.06 3.25
C VAL A 114 -10.05 -10.77 3.90
N GLY A 115 -10.13 -10.73 5.22
CA GLY A 115 -11.32 -11.13 5.96
C GLY A 115 -11.45 -12.65 6.08
N GLU A 116 -12.45 -13.22 5.42
CA GLU A 116 -12.92 -14.60 5.61
C GLU A 116 -11.84 -15.66 5.30
N ASP A 117 -10.94 -15.39 4.36
CA ASP A 117 -9.86 -16.32 3.96
C ASP A 117 -8.86 -16.57 5.12
N GLY A 118 -8.81 -15.66 6.11
CA GLY A 118 -8.07 -15.83 7.34
C GLY A 118 -6.56 -15.70 7.23
N ALA A 119 -5.87 -16.08 8.31
CA ALA A 119 -4.45 -15.82 8.53
C ALA A 119 -3.50 -16.34 7.43
N SER A 120 -3.86 -17.41 6.73
CA SER A 120 -3.02 -17.98 5.66
C SER A 120 -2.96 -17.09 4.39
N HIS A 121 -3.92 -16.17 4.24
CA HIS A 121 -4.03 -15.26 3.10
C HIS A 121 -3.78 -13.80 3.49
N GLN A 122 -3.98 -13.46 4.76
CA GLN A 122 -3.73 -12.14 5.32
C GLN A 122 -2.23 -11.89 5.42
N CYS A 123 -1.71 -10.98 4.60
CA CYS A 123 -0.29 -10.62 4.59
C CYS A 123 -0.06 -9.34 5.38
N CYS A 124 0.57 -9.46 6.54
CA CYS A 124 0.94 -8.34 7.39
C CYS A 124 2.45 -8.12 7.49
N GLU A 125 3.25 -8.77 6.63
CA GLU A 125 4.71 -8.78 6.65
C GLU A 125 5.33 -8.27 5.34
N ASP A 126 4.52 -8.02 4.32
CA ASP A 126 4.98 -7.72 2.97
C ASP A 126 5.79 -6.42 2.87
N PHE A 127 5.41 -5.37 3.61
CA PHE A 127 6.22 -4.14 3.63
C PHE A 127 7.61 -4.39 4.22
N ALA A 128 7.70 -5.15 5.31
CA ALA A 128 8.96 -5.49 5.95
C ALA A 128 9.90 -6.23 4.97
N LEU A 129 9.36 -7.24 4.28
CA LEU A 129 10.09 -8.03 3.29
C LEU A 129 10.55 -7.16 2.11
N MET A 130 9.65 -6.39 1.50
CA MET A 130 9.95 -5.62 0.31
C MET A 130 10.83 -4.39 0.60
N ARG A 131 10.65 -3.75 1.75
CA ARG A 131 11.51 -2.63 2.17
C ARG A 131 12.96 -3.06 2.38
N SER A 132 13.20 -4.31 2.78
CA SER A 132 14.55 -4.83 3.00
C SER A 132 15.35 -5.03 1.70
N ILE A 133 14.69 -5.09 0.54
CA ILE A 133 15.36 -5.27 -0.76
C ILE A 133 15.95 -3.93 -1.23
N PRO A 134 17.27 -3.82 -1.48
CA PRO A 134 17.88 -2.59 -2.00
C PRO A 134 17.24 -2.15 -3.33
N GLY A 135 16.96 -0.84 -3.46
CA GLY A 135 16.38 -0.27 -4.69
C GLY A 135 14.91 -0.58 -4.96
N MET A 136 14.26 -1.44 -4.19
CA MET A 136 12.82 -1.70 -4.31
C MET A 136 12.02 -0.49 -3.87
N VAL A 137 11.11 -0.01 -4.73
CA VAL A 137 10.08 0.97 -4.36
C VAL A 137 8.87 0.22 -3.79
N VAL A 138 8.28 0.74 -2.69
CA VAL A 138 7.13 0.12 -2.01
C VAL A 138 6.00 1.13 -1.89
N ILE A 139 4.86 0.81 -2.50
CA ILE A 139 3.69 1.71 -2.61
C ILE A 139 2.44 0.99 -2.09
N CYS A 140 1.63 1.69 -1.30
CA CYS A 140 0.32 1.24 -0.81
C CYS A 140 -0.71 2.36 -1.00
N PRO A 141 -1.41 2.41 -2.14
CA PRO A 141 -2.39 3.45 -2.44
C PRO A 141 -3.58 3.42 -1.48
N ALA A 142 -4.13 4.59 -1.17
CA ALA A 142 -5.19 4.74 -0.19
C ALA A 142 -6.61 4.61 -0.76
N ASP A 143 -6.81 4.82 -2.07
CA ASP A 143 -8.09 4.59 -2.75
C ASP A 143 -7.92 4.11 -4.20
N GLY A 144 -9.03 3.89 -4.90
CA GLY A 144 -9.00 3.36 -6.27
C GLY A 144 -8.45 4.33 -7.31
N VAL A 145 -8.63 5.64 -7.12
CA VAL A 145 -8.10 6.68 -8.02
C VAL A 145 -6.58 6.77 -7.85
N GLU A 146 -6.12 6.83 -6.61
CA GLU A 146 -4.68 6.82 -6.32
C GLU A 146 -4.00 5.53 -6.82
N ALA A 147 -4.68 4.37 -6.70
CA ALA A 147 -4.14 3.11 -7.20
C ALA A 147 -3.97 3.09 -8.72
N GLU A 148 -4.90 3.68 -9.48
CA GLU A 148 -4.77 3.85 -10.92
C GLU A 148 -3.59 4.77 -11.27
N ALA A 149 -3.47 5.92 -10.59
CA ALA A 149 -2.38 6.86 -10.79
C ALA A 149 -1.01 6.26 -10.38
N ALA A 150 -0.94 5.54 -9.25
CA ALA A 150 0.26 4.86 -8.79
C ALA A 150 0.72 3.75 -9.76
N THR A 151 -0.24 3.08 -10.43
CA THR A 151 0.08 2.07 -11.46
C THR A 151 0.76 2.71 -12.67
N LYS A 152 0.30 3.88 -13.09
CA LYS A 152 0.91 4.67 -14.18
C LYS A 152 2.30 5.19 -13.77
N ALA A 153 2.42 5.75 -12.57
CA ALA A 153 3.70 6.22 -12.04
C ALA A 153 4.72 5.08 -11.86
N ALA A 154 4.26 3.88 -11.51
CA ALA A 154 5.11 2.70 -11.45
C ALA A 154 5.67 2.32 -12.83
N TYR A 155 4.89 2.43 -13.91
CA TYR A 155 5.39 2.20 -15.28
C TYR A 155 6.51 3.19 -15.65
N GLU A 156 6.36 4.46 -15.31
CA GLU A 156 7.35 5.51 -15.62
C GLU A 156 8.66 5.35 -14.84
N TYR A 157 8.61 4.75 -13.65
CA TYR A 157 9.80 4.51 -12.83
C TYR A 157 10.64 3.38 -13.40
N GLN A 158 11.94 3.60 -13.60
CA GLN A 158 12.89 2.57 -14.06
C GLN A 158 13.45 1.80 -12.85
N GLY A 159 13.03 0.55 -12.70
CA GLY A 159 13.45 -0.33 -11.61
C GLY A 159 12.29 -1.08 -10.97
N PRO A 160 12.56 -1.88 -9.93
CA PRO A 160 11.55 -2.73 -9.31
C PRO A 160 10.59 -1.92 -8.42
N VAL A 161 9.29 -2.17 -8.58
CA VAL A 161 8.23 -1.54 -7.78
C VAL A 161 7.30 -2.61 -7.23
N TYR A 162 7.03 -2.55 -5.93
CA TYR A 162 6.01 -3.34 -5.25
C TYR A 162 4.79 -2.46 -4.98
N LEU A 163 3.66 -2.80 -5.60
CA LEU A 163 2.36 -2.13 -5.47
C LEU A 163 1.44 -3.01 -4.61
N ARG A 164 1.15 -2.58 -3.40
CA ARG A 164 0.30 -3.33 -2.48
C ARG A 164 -1.13 -2.79 -2.50
N MET A 165 -2.10 -3.62 -2.88
CA MET A 165 -3.52 -3.27 -2.95
C MET A 165 -4.36 -4.10 -1.99
N GLY A 166 -5.45 -3.50 -1.47
CA GLY A 166 -6.44 -4.17 -0.65
C GLY A 166 -7.54 -4.87 -1.47
N ARG A 167 -8.25 -5.81 -0.82
CA ARG A 167 -9.44 -6.47 -1.37
C ARG A 167 -10.69 -5.61 -1.25
N LEU A 168 -10.82 -4.87 -0.13
CA LEU A 168 -12.03 -4.16 0.27
C LEU A 168 -12.27 -2.93 -0.61
N ALA A 169 -13.54 -2.72 -1.02
CA ALA A 169 -13.94 -1.47 -1.64
C ALA A 169 -14.08 -0.38 -0.56
N ILE A 170 -13.29 0.66 -0.69
CA ILE A 170 -13.21 1.78 0.25
C ILE A 170 -13.70 3.06 -0.41
N PRO A 171 -14.17 4.06 0.36
CA PRO A 171 -14.55 5.35 -0.19
C PRO A 171 -13.40 6.01 -0.94
N MET A 172 -13.72 6.58 -2.10
CA MET A 172 -12.76 7.40 -2.86
C MET A 172 -12.81 8.83 -2.33
N PHE A 173 -11.64 9.40 -2.08
CA PHE A 173 -11.47 10.78 -1.64
C PHE A 173 -10.53 11.58 -2.55
N HIS A 174 -9.82 10.90 -3.47
CA HIS A 174 -9.15 11.57 -4.57
C HIS A 174 -10.08 11.75 -5.76
N GLU A 175 -9.88 12.81 -6.52
CA GLU A 175 -10.64 13.13 -7.73
C GLU A 175 -9.99 12.51 -8.98
N ASP A 176 -10.79 12.28 -10.02
CA ASP A 176 -10.29 11.81 -11.31
C ASP A 176 -9.22 12.78 -11.84
N GLY A 177 -8.10 12.23 -12.31
CA GLY A 177 -6.95 13.03 -12.77
C GLY A 177 -5.90 13.30 -11.69
N PHE A 178 -6.03 12.72 -10.50
CA PHE A 178 -5.00 12.76 -9.47
C PHE A 178 -3.64 12.30 -10.01
N GLU A 179 -2.58 13.07 -9.72
CA GLU A 179 -1.20 12.75 -10.11
C GLU A 179 -0.44 12.15 -8.93
N PHE A 180 -0.02 10.91 -9.08
CA PHE A 180 0.80 10.22 -8.08
C PHE A 180 2.30 10.51 -8.27
N LYS A 181 2.98 10.87 -7.18
CA LYS A 181 4.43 11.09 -7.19
C LYS A 181 5.11 10.13 -6.21
N ILE A 182 5.93 9.21 -6.73
CA ILE A 182 6.70 8.28 -5.90
C ILE A 182 7.58 9.05 -4.92
N GLY A 183 7.54 8.65 -3.64
CA GLY A 183 8.32 9.28 -2.58
C GLY A 183 7.74 10.59 -2.04
N LYS A 184 6.51 10.95 -2.40
CA LYS A 184 5.81 12.10 -1.84
C LYS A 184 4.52 11.67 -1.13
N GLY A 185 4.34 12.20 0.07
CA GLY A 185 3.10 12.10 0.82
C GLY A 185 2.22 13.33 0.60
N GLU A 186 0.96 13.24 1.00
CA GLU A 186 -0.05 14.29 0.86
C GLU A 186 -0.63 14.68 2.22
N ILE A 187 -0.75 15.98 2.49
CA ILE A 187 -1.48 16.49 3.65
C ILE A 187 -2.96 16.61 3.27
N LEU A 188 -3.80 15.71 3.79
CA LEU A 188 -5.25 15.72 3.55
C LEU A 188 -5.99 16.67 4.47
N ARG A 189 -5.43 16.96 5.65
CA ARG A 189 -5.94 17.93 6.62
C ARG A 189 -4.77 18.56 7.35
N GLU A 190 -4.78 19.88 7.46
CA GLU A 190 -3.83 20.61 8.32
C GLU A 190 -4.23 20.50 9.80
N GLY A 191 -3.25 20.57 10.69
CA GLY A 191 -3.40 20.53 12.14
C GLY A 191 -2.05 20.70 12.83
N THR A 192 -2.07 21.04 14.11
CA THR A 192 -0.87 21.35 14.88
C THR A 192 -0.70 20.59 16.18
N ASP A 193 -1.76 19.91 16.67
CA ASP A 193 -1.69 19.22 17.96
C ASP A 193 -1.01 17.87 17.87
N ILE A 194 -1.17 17.17 16.74
CA ILE A 194 -0.59 15.86 16.44
C ILE A 194 -0.65 15.61 14.94
N ALA A 195 0.30 14.83 14.40
CA ALA A 195 0.19 14.31 13.03
C ALA A 195 -0.19 12.82 13.05
N ILE A 196 -1.13 12.44 12.18
CA ILE A 196 -1.54 11.05 11.94
C ILE A 196 -1.14 10.73 10.50
N ILE A 197 -0.13 9.87 10.36
CA ILE A 197 0.43 9.45 9.07
C ILE A 197 -0.06 8.04 8.77
N ALA A 198 -0.82 7.88 7.69
CA ALA A 198 -1.46 6.61 7.33
C ALA A 198 -1.15 6.20 5.90
N ASN A 199 -1.37 4.92 5.56
CA ASN A 199 -1.35 4.41 4.20
C ASN A 199 -2.51 3.44 3.94
N GLY A 200 -2.77 3.19 2.66
CA GLY A 200 -3.80 2.25 2.25
C GLY A 200 -5.17 2.59 2.87
N LEU A 201 -5.95 1.57 3.22
CA LEU A 201 -7.28 1.77 3.81
C LEU A 201 -7.25 2.56 5.12
N MET A 202 -6.14 2.51 5.89
CA MET A 202 -6.02 3.24 7.14
C MET A 202 -6.01 4.77 6.95
N THR A 203 -5.73 5.26 5.76
CA THR A 203 -5.85 6.69 5.44
C THR A 203 -7.30 7.16 5.57
N TYR A 204 -8.28 6.38 5.08
CA TYR A 204 -9.68 6.74 5.25
C TYR A 204 -10.13 6.67 6.73
N GLU A 205 -9.65 5.69 7.48
CA GLU A 205 -9.88 5.63 8.92
C GLU A 205 -9.26 6.84 9.65
N ALA A 206 -8.08 7.29 9.24
CA ALA A 206 -7.44 8.51 9.76
C ALA A 206 -8.23 9.78 9.41
N ILE A 207 -8.81 9.89 8.22
CA ILE A 207 -9.68 11.02 7.83
C ILE A 207 -10.88 11.10 8.79
N LYS A 208 -11.59 9.99 9.01
CA LYS A 208 -12.73 9.91 9.95
C LYS A 208 -12.32 10.25 11.39
N ALA A 209 -11.17 9.73 11.81
CA ALA A 209 -10.64 10.05 13.14
C ALA A 209 -10.32 11.55 13.26
N GLY A 210 -9.74 12.18 12.23
CA GLY A 210 -9.48 13.60 12.19
C GLY A 210 -10.75 14.45 12.30
N GLU A 211 -11.84 14.04 11.65
CA GLU A 211 -13.15 14.71 11.79
C GLU A 211 -13.70 14.61 13.22
N ALA A 212 -13.61 13.43 13.83
CA ALA A 212 -14.06 13.22 15.20
C ALA A 212 -13.20 13.97 16.24
N LEU A 213 -11.89 14.04 16.02
CA LEU A 213 -10.95 14.82 16.86
C LEU A 213 -11.21 16.31 16.78
N GLU A 214 -11.47 16.84 15.58
CA GLU A 214 -11.83 18.25 15.36
C GLU A 214 -13.07 18.64 16.13
N ALA A 215 -14.10 17.78 16.17
CA ALA A 215 -15.31 18.01 16.96
C ALA A 215 -15.04 18.03 18.49
N MET A 216 -13.88 17.53 18.93
CA MET A 216 -13.41 17.56 20.32
C MET A 216 -12.41 18.70 20.59
N GLY A 217 -12.13 19.55 19.60
CA GLY A 217 -11.16 20.64 19.71
C GLY A 217 -9.70 20.19 19.61
N ILE A 218 -9.44 19.01 19.00
CA ILE A 218 -8.09 18.50 18.73
C ILE A 218 -7.82 18.62 17.24
N HIS A 219 -6.86 19.47 16.87
CA HIS A 219 -6.52 19.76 15.47
C HIS A 219 -5.41 18.82 14.98
N ALA A 220 -5.82 17.62 14.53
CA ALA A 220 -4.91 16.62 14.01
C ALA A 220 -4.58 16.87 12.52
N ARG A 221 -3.28 16.86 12.18
CA ARG A 221 -2.83 16.79 10.78
C ARG A 221 -3.00 15.37 10.27
N ILE A 222 -3.66 15.21 9.13
CA ILE A 222 -3.84 13.90 8.49
C ILE A 222 -2.99 13.83 7.23
N VAL A 223 -2.15 12.80 7.16
CA VAL A 223 -1.20 12.59 6.05
C VAL A 223 -1.43 11.24 5.41
N ASN A 224 -1.59 11.23 4.09
CA ASN A 224 -1.52 10.03 3.26
C ASN A 224 -0.05 9.79 2.86
N MET A 225 0.55 8.68 3.31
CA MET A 225 1.93 8.28 3.01
C MET A 225 1.92 7.00 2.18
N SER A 226 1.44 7.09 0.95
CA SER A 226 1.28 5.94 0.08
C SER A 226 2.59 5.35 -0.42
N THR A 227 3.68 6.12 -0.47
CA THR A 227 5.02 5.56 -0.69
C THR A 227 5.73 5.32 0.64
N ILE A 228 5.98 4.04 0.93
CA ILE A 228 6.65 3.62 2.17
C ILE A 228 8.17 3.60 1.99
N LYS A 229 8.61 3.35 0.76
CA LYS A 229 10.01 3.41 0.33
C LYS A 229 10.09 3.87 -1.13
N PRO A 230 10.79 5.00 -1.43
CA PRO A 230 11.41 5.90 -0.45
C PRO A 230 10.36 6.63 0.40
N LEU A 231 10.66 6.87 1.67
CA LEU A 231 9.81 7.66 2.56
C LEU A 231 9.91 9.15 2.19
N ASP A 232 8.82 9.91 2.28
CA ASP A 232 8.89 11.37 2.22
C ASP A 232 9.43 11.93 3.55
N GLU A 233 10.74 11.93 3.66
CA GLU A 233 11.46 12.36 4.86
C GLU A 233 11.22 13.84 5.18
N GLU A 234 11.09 14.68 4.15
CA GLU A 234 10.80 16.11 4.31
C GLU A 234 9.44 16.34 4.97
N LEU A 235 8.41 15.61 4.51
CA LEU A 235 7.08 15.70 5.08
C LEU A 235 7.01 15.13 6.50
N VAL A 236 7.69 14.01 6.76
CA VAL A 236 7.80 13.45 8.12
C VAL A 236 8.48 14.43 9.07
N LEU A 237 9.58 15.05 8.64
CA LEU A 237 10.29 16.05 9.44
C LEU A 237 9.44 17.32 9.68
N LYS A 238 8.68 17.76 8.66
CA LYS A 238 7.72 18.87 8.79
C LYS A 238 6.67 18.54 9.86
N CYS A 239 6.06 17.36 9.79
CA CYS A 239 5.10 16.90 10.80
C CYS A 239 5.71 16.84 12.20
N ALA A 240 6.93 16.33 12.32
CA ALA A 240 7.63 16.25 13.61
C ALA A 240 7.87 17.63 14.24
N LYS A 241 8.32 18.59 13.45
CA LYS A 241 8.62 19.95 13.93
C LYS A 241 7.37 20.76 14.28
N GLU A 242 6.31 20.61 13.50
CA GLU A 242 5.10 21.43 13.63
C GLU A 242 4.09 20.85 14.62
N CYS A 243 4.01 19.52 14.77
CA CYS A 243 3.05 18.85 15.65
C CYS A 243 3.67 18.25 16.92
N GLY A 244 4.97 17.99 16.96
CA GLY A 244 5.67 17.48 18.14
C GLY A 244 5.37 16.04 18.55
N LYS A 245 4.29 15.43 18.05
CA LYS A 245 3.90 14.04 18.26
C LYS A 245 3.35 13.45 16.96
N ILE A 246 3.64 12.18 16.68
CA ILE A 246 3.16 11.49 15.49
C ILE A 246 2.49 10.16 15.87
N ILE A 247 1.36 9.85 15.23
CA ILE A 247 0.77 8.51 15.18
C ILE A 247 0.93 7.99 13.75
N THR A 248 1.38 6.74 13.59
CA THR A 248 1.34 6.05 12.29
C THR A 248 0.26 5.00 12.28
N CYS A 249 -0.46 4.86 11.15
CA CYS A 249 -1.56 3.91 10.99
C CYS A 249 -1.36 3.07 9.73
N GLU A 250 -1.27 1.76 9.89
CA GLU A 250 -1.05 0.83 8.79
C GLU A 250 -1.78 -0.50 9.00
N GLU A 251 -2.28 -1.09 7.94
CA GLU A 251 -2.84 -2.44 7.93
C GLU A 251 -1.72 -3.46 7.68
N HIS A 252 -0.74 -3.46 8.57
CA HIS A 252 0.49 -4.26 8.51
C HIS A 252 1.01 -4.47 9.93
N SER A 253 1.94 -5.41 10.13
CA SER A 253 2.68 -5.51 11.38
C SER A 253 3.34 -4.17 11.72
N ILE A 254 3.34 -3.81 13.01
CA ILE A 254 4.12 -2.67 13.49
C ILE A 254 5.64 -2.87 13.32
N ILE A 255 6.07 -4.10 12.98
CA ILE A 255 7.46 -4.47 12.75
C ILE A 255 7.74 -4.37 11.25
N GLY A 256 8.69 -3.54 10.85
CA GLY A 256 9.16 -3.41 9.48
C GLY A 256 8.27 -2.58 8.53
N GLY A 257 7.12 -2.05 8.98
CA GLY A 257 6.19 -1.28 8.17
C GLY A 257 6.45 0.22 8.11
N LEU A 258 5.40 1.01 7.83
CA LEU A 258 5.42 2.47 7.77
C LEU A 258 5.86 3.08 9.11
N GLY A 259 5.29 2.59 10.22
CA GLY A 259 5.59 3.14 11.54
C GLY A 259 7.06 2.99 11.92
N GLU A 260 7.68 1.88 11.55
CA GLU A 260 9.10 1.68 11.81
C GLU A 260 9.98 2.52 10.87
N ALA A 261 9.56 2.73 9.61
CA ALA A 261 10.26 3.66 8.70
C ALA A 261 10.29 5.08 9.26
N VAL A 262 9.15 5.58 9.74
CA VAL A 262 9.03 6.90 10.39
C VAL A 262 9.86 6.97 11.66
N CYS A 263 9.77 5.96 12.54
CA CYS A 263 10.54 5.91 13.79
C CYS A 263 12.05 5.91 13.53
N SER A 264 12.53 5.10 12.59
CA SER A 264 13.96 5.01 12.27
C SER A 264 14.50 6.34 11.76
N TYR A 265 13.82 6.97 10.82
CA TYR A 265 14.21 8.28 10.31
C TYR A 265 14.27 9.35 11.40
N LEU A 266 13.21 9.44 12.23
CA LEU A 266 13.14 10.44 13.28
C LEU A 266 14.14 10.20 14.41
N ALA A 267 14.45 8.93 14.73
CA ALA A 267 15.45 8.62 15.76
C ALA A 267 16.84 9.19 15.40
N GLU A 268 17.17 9.25 14.11
CA GLU A 268 18.45 9.75 13.61
C GLU A 268 18.47 11.26 13.34
N THR A 269 17.30 11.88 13.07
CA THR A 269 17.23 13.27 12.58
C THR A 269 16.58 14.24 13.54
N TYR A 270 15.42 13.91 14.08
CA TYR A 270 14.63 14.76 14.97
C TYR A 270 13.76 13.92 15.93
N PRO A 271 14.33 13.40 17.01
CA PRO A 271 13.62 12.49 17.93
C PRO A 271 12.42 13.16 18.60
N ILE A 272 11.24 12.58 18.38
CA ILE A 272 9.98 12.95 19.04
C ILE A 272 9.22 11.68 19.44
N PRO A 273 8.21 11.76 20.32
CA PRO A 273 7.33 10.65 20.60
C PRO A 273 6.53 10.21 19.34
N VAL A 274 6.62 8.92 19.01
CA VAL A 274 5.84 8.29 17.95
C VAL A 274 5.04 7.11 18.50
N LYS A 275 3.75 7.04 18.17
CA LYS A 275 2.88 5.91 18.48
C LYS A 275 2.49 5.18 17.20
N ARG A 276 2.68 3.87 17.17
CA ARG A 276 2.32 3.05 15.99
C ARG A 276 0.99 2.34 16.23
N ILE A 277 0.07 2.43 15.26
CA ILE A 277 -1.17 1.65 15.15
C ILE A 277 -1.01 0.72 13.96
N GLY A 278 -1.08 -0.58 14.22
CA GLY A 278 -0.92 -1.66 13.26
C GLY A 278 -1.15 -3.00 13.95
N VAL A 279 -0.78 -4.09 13.30
CA VAL A 279 -0.89 -5.45 13.86
C VAL A 279 0.24 -5.68 14.85
N ASN A 280 -0.12 -5.91 16.12
CA ASN A 280 0.81 -6.03 17.24
C ASN A 280 1.32 -7.48 17.40
N ASP A 281 2.26 -7.89 16.55
CA ASP A 281 2.94 -9.19 16.60
C ASP A 281 1.97 -10.39 16.82
N LYS A 282 0.94 -10.43 15.95
CA LYS A 282 -0.10 -11.46 15.96
C LYS A 282 -0.45 -11.87 14.55
N PHE A 283 -0.73 -13.15 14.34
CA PHE A 283 -1.38 -13.60 13.12
C PHE A 283 -2.81 -13.06 13.03
N GLY A 284 -3.33 -12.96 11.82
CA GLY A 284 -4.72 -12.62 11.59
C GLY A 284 -5.68 -13.75 11.97
N CYS A 285 -6.97 -13.54 11.71
CA CYS A 285 -8.02 -14.53 11.93
C CYS A 285 -9.12 -14.40 10.86
N SER A 286 -9.95 -15.44 10.73
CA SER A 286 -11.12 -15.41 9.86
C SER A 286 -12.26 -14.62 10.49
N GLY A 287 -12.99 -13.89 9.66
CA GLY A 287 -14.14 -13.07 10.04
C GLY A 287 -14.49 -12.14 8.89
N THR A 288 -15.54 -11.35 9.01
CA THR A 288 -15.77 -10.28 8.04
C THR A 288 -14.65 -9.24 8.15
N ALA A 289 -14.29 -8.60 7.04
CA ALA A 289 -13.19 -7.61 7.04
C ALA A 289 -13.38 -6.54 8.13
N ALA A 290 -14.62 -6.06 8.32
CA ALA A 290 -14.94 -5.04 9.33
C ALA A 290 -14.72 -5.53 10.78
N GLU A 291 -15.14 -6.76 11.08
CA GLU A 291 -14.95 -7.37 12.41
C GLU A 291 -13.49 -7.61 12.70
N VAL A 292 -12.73 -8.13 11.72
CA VAL A 292 -11.29 -8.37 11.88
C VAL A 292 -10.56 -7.05 12.10
N LEU A 293 -10.76 -6.04 11.25
CA LEU A 293 -10.13 -4.72 11.42
C LEU A 293 -10.42 -4.13 12.81
N LYS A 294 -11.69 -4.18 13.26
CA LYS A 294 -12.08 -3.69 14.60
C LYS A 294 -11.41 -4.47 15.72
N ALA A 295 -11.33 -5.79 15.62
CA ALA A 295 -10.69 -6.65 16.63
C ALA A 295 -9.19 -6.36 16.80
N TYR A 296 -8.54 -5.90 15.73
CA TYR A 296 -7.11 -5.51 15.74
C TYR A 296 -6.87 -4.01 15.98
N GLY A 297 -7.92 -3.25 16.27
CA GLY A 297 -7.81 -1.81 16.54
C GLY A 297 -7.51 -0.97 15.29
N LEU A 298 -7.81 -1.48 14.11
CA LEU A 298 -7.61 -0.78 12.82
C LEU A 298 -8.89 -0.03 12.44
N SER A 299 -9.28 0.95 13.25
CA SER A 299 -10.50 1.74 13.06
C SER A 299 -10.33 3.18 13.50
N ALA A 300 -11.18 4.07 13.00
CA ALA A 300 -11.20 5.49 13.36
C ALA A 300 -11.42 5.70 14.86
N GLU A 301 -12.30 4.92 15.49
CA GLU A 301 -12.59 5.01 16.92
C GLU A 301 -11.33 4.73 17.74
N HIS A 302 -10.58 3.69 17.39
CA HIS A 302 -9.35 3.37 18.10
C HIS A 302 -8.25 4.41 17.88
N ILE A 303 -8.15 4.97 16.67
CA ILE A 303 -7.23 6.09 16.39
C ILE A 303 -7.55 7.28 17.30
N VAL A 304 -8.84 7.62 17.49
CA VAL A 304 -9.28 8.70 18.39
C VAL A 304 -8.90 8.40 19.85
N GLU A 305 -9.16 7.19 20.34
CA GLU A 305 -8.81 6.76 21.69
C GLU A 305 -7.31 6.89 21.96
N VAL A 306 -6.50 6.32 21.06
CA VAL A 306 -5.02 6.36 21.15
C VAL A 306 -4.52 7.80 21.08
N THR A 307 -5.10 8.65 20.23
CA THR A 307 -4.73 10.06 20.11
C THR A 307 -4.94 10.80 21.41
N LYS A 308 -6.11 10.65 22.05
CA LYS A 308 -6.43 11.30 23.33
C LYS A 308 -5.49 10.84 24.44
N GLU A 309 -5.26 9.54 24.55
CA GLU A 309 -4.32 8.99 25.53
C GLU A 309 -2.89 9.50 25.28
N PHE A 310 -2.45 9.55 24.03
CA PHE A 310 -1.10 9.98 23.68
C PHE A 310 -0.87 11.47 23.90
N LEU A 311 -1.88 12.31 23.71
CA LEU A 311 -1.81 13.74 23.99
C LEU A 311 -1.81 14.04 25.51
N SER A 312 -2.43 13.21 26.34
CA SER A 312 -2.49 13.39 27.79
C SER A 312 -1.18 13.07 28.53
N ARG A 313 -0.25 12.42 27.86
CA ARG A 313 1.11 12.09 28.35
C ARG A 313 2.11 13.18 27.97
#